data_bbb978f9bdbd33edeb7e7b052530f6a8
#
_entry.id   bbb978f9bdbd33edeb7e7b052530f6a8
#
_cell.length_a   1.000
_cell.length_b   1.000
_cell.length_c   1.000
_cell.angle_alpha   90.00
_cell.angle_beta   90.00
_cell.angle_gamma   90.00
#
_symmetry.space_group_name_H-M   'P 1'
#
loop_
_entity.id
_entity.type
_entity.pdbx_description
1 polymer ?
#
loop_
_entity_poly.entity_id
_entity_poly.type
_entity_poly.pdbx_seq_one_letter_code
_entity_poly.pdbx_strand_id
1 'polypeptide(L)'
;MKQISSLPVNFTKDKVGEMLTKPYESEQPLRQVAHILEYTAYPLFHIRKVYQDMLTYHSYVMPKMVDSADTKKDEFTREWKLLEKLREEFKPKETAHQIVGQVGVEGKVFYYPRYSVDKSHNKVNYAFMQQLPSDWTKITGYNSVSKYTVAFNMMYFLQPGCVPEQFGDLFTPYLYDFSSVVQRPKGVGSTMVFAQKTRIDMQKFQLIQAQGDMPGKPDVYYQNGRWYYWVYLPVGEVFTFEADDVSRTAISPFAGLFLNMIQLAQMEQIQLELIQNPLVSLLHGEIPYRDEKTAAGEDQYRLSNAGRLFFEAIWYDMLQANNTSGLGIYFAPAQNMKLESLSEAPSAMDIVKQGYSDTMSQAGMGAIIPLGDDPKSGTAQISLQIESKFMQTVYRGYERMMNAIIKKLNPRYEWKFVMFGDISEDEKMLDRCMKGMEHGILPDTIIYNALLDRSILDDMCLSDAVYNSGILDKRIPLVSTYNMKQESSGLPPQSPGRPKGDGSATTDGSETMIDQYGGTND
;
A
#
# COMPACT_ATOMS: atom_id res chain seq x y z
N MET A 1 0.74 16.76 -26.38
CA MET A 1 0.94 15.80 -25.27
C MET A 1 2.24 15.05 -25.52
N LYS A 2 3.25 15.22 -24.68
CA LYS A 2 4.49 14.44 -24.80
C LYS A 2 4.20 12.99 -24.45
N GLN A 3 4.58 12.09 -25.34
CA GLN A 3 4.50 10.64 -25.16
C GLN A 3 5.07 10.22 -23.79
N ILE A 4 4.20 9.73 -22.91
CA ILE A 4 4.56 9.02 -21.67
C ILE A 4 4.72 7.54 -22.02
N SER A 5 5.40 7.23 -23.09
CA SER A 5 5.46 5.86 -23.61
C SER A 5 6.87 5.34 -23.75
N SER A 6 7.75 5.61 -22.81
CA SER A 6 8.96 4.80 -22.69
C SER A 6 9.31 4.64 -21.22
N LEU A 7 9.06 3.45 -20.68
CA LEU A 7 9.89 2.93 -19.61
C LEU A 7 11.33 3.30 -19.96
N PRO A 8 12.12 3.86 -19.04
CA PRO A 8 13.51 4.16 -19.32
C PRO A 8 14.15 2.95 -20.01
N VAL A 9 14.92 3.16 -21.04
CA VAL A 9 15.54 2.15 -21.92
C VAL A 9 16.20 0.98 -21.14
N ASN A 10 16.46 1.17 -19.86
CA ASN A 10 17.08 0.19 -18.97
C ASN A 10 16.12 -0.88 -18.41
N PHE A 11 14.80 -0.74 -18.54
CA PHE A 11 13.80 -1.63 -17.93
C PHE A 11 12.88 -2.27 -18.99
N THR A 12 13.48 -3.01 -19.93
CA THR A 12 12.72 -3.83 -20.87
C THR A 12 12.14 -5.06 -20.14
N LYS A 13 11.05 -5.64 -20.69
CA LYS A 13 10.42 -6.85 -20.15
C LYS A 13 11.43 -7.98 -19.89
N ASP A 14 12.36 -8.21 -20.84
CA ASP A 14 13.35 -9.27 -20.74
C ASP A 14 14.33 -9.03 -19.57
N LYS A 15 14.80 -7.79 -19.40
CA LYS A 15 15.66 -7.43 -18.26
C LYS A 15 14.95 -7.55 -16.92
N VAL A 16 13.68 -7.13 -16.84
CA VAL A 16 12.89 -7.30 -15.61
C VAL A 16 12.65 -8.78 -15.33
N GLY A 17 12.39 -9.59 -16.37
CA GLY A 17 12.29 -11.03 -16.25
C GLY A 17 13.58 -11.66 -15.72
N GLU A 18 14.74 -11.25 -16.23
CA GLU A 18 16.05 -11.70 -15.73
C GLU A 18 16.27 -11.30 -14.26
N MET A 19 15.95 -10.07 -13.88
CA MET A 19 16.03 -9.61 -12.49
C MET A 19 15.15 -10.43 -11.54
N LEU A 20 13.95 -10.83 -11.98
CA LEU A 20 13.03 -11.66 -11.20
C LEU A 20 13.50 -13.10 -11.03
N THR A 21 14.39 -13.62 -11.89
CA THR A 21 15.00 -14.94 -11.71
C THR A 21 16.06 -14.93 -10.61
N LYS A 22 16.67 -13.78 -10.33
CA LYS A 22 17.70 -13.59 -9.29
C LYS A 22 17.38 -12.40 -8.37
N PRO A 23 16.29 -12.49 -7.60
CA PRO A 23 15.78 -11.36 -6.84
C PRO A 23 16.78 -10.85 -5.78
N TYR A 24 17.57 -11.74 -5.17
CA TYR A 24 18.57 -11.37 -4.15
C TYR A 24 19.72 -10.50 -4.69
N GLU A 25 20.08 -10.67 -5.96
CA GLU A 25 21.13 -9.88 -6.61
C GLU A 25 20.57 -8.57 -7.19
N SER A 26 19.25 -8.50 -7.37
CA SER A 26 18.55 -7.45 -8.11
C SER A 26 17.61 -6.61 -7.24
N GLU A 27 17.76 -6.59 -5.92
CA GLU A 27 16.86 -5.86 -5.01
C GLU A 27 16.70 -4.38 -5.39
N GLN A 28 17.81 -3.66 -5.53
CA GLN A 28 17.79 -2.23 -5.84
C GLN A 28 17.17 -1.93 -7.23
N PRO A 29 17.56 -2.63 -8.32
CA PRO A 29 16.91 -2.47 -9.61
C PRO A 29 15.41 -2.78 -9.58
N LEU A 30 14.98 -3.85 -8.88
CA LEU A 30 13.57 -4.20 -8.77
C LEU A 30 12.75 -3.16 -8.00
N ARG A 31 13.31 -2.55 -6.93
CA ARG A 31 12.67 -1.41 -6.26
C ARG A 31 12.54 -0.20 -7.19
N GLN A 32 13.54 0.09 -8.01
CA GLN A 32 13.46 1.16 -9.00
C GLN A 32 12.37 0.89 -10.04
N VAL A 33 12.24 -0.36 -10.49
CA VAL A 33 11.13 -0.78 -11.36
C VAL A 33 9.79 -0.56 -10.67
N ALA A 34 9.66 -0.93 -9.39
CA ALA A 34 8.44 -0.74 -8.61
C ALA A 34 8.04 0.75 -8.53
N HIS A 35 9.00 1.63 -8.21
CA HIS A 35 8.75 3.08 -8.18
C HIS A 35 8.34 3.64 -9.54
N ILE A 36 8.96 3.19 -10.64
CA ILE A 36 8.58 3.62 -11.98
C ILE A 36 7.15 3.14 -12.30
N LEU A 37 6.85 1.86 -12.04
CA LEU A 37 5.53 1.30 -12.31
C LEU A 37 4.44 1.93 -11.43
N GLU A 38 4.75 2.37 -10.22
CA GLU A 38 3.80 3.10 -9.37
C GLU A 38 3.28 4.38 -10.06
N TYR A 39 4.15 5.09 -10.79
CA TYR A 39 3.77 6.31 -11.51
C TYR A 39 3.29 6.09 -12.94
N THR A 40 3.68 4.99 -13.56
CA THR A 40 3.40 4.72 -14.98
C THR A 40 2.31 3.69 -15.21
N ALA A 41 2.11 2.77 -14.26
CA ALA A 41 1.13 1.70 -14.34
C ALA A 41 0.03 1.88 -13.30
N TYR A 42 -1.13 2.37 -13.73
CA TYR A 42 -2.29 2.57 -12.85
C TYR A 42 -2.65 1.36 -11.97
N PRO A 43 -2.54 0.08 -12.45
CA PRO A 43 -2.82 -1.09 -11.63
C PRO A 43 -2.01 -1.14 -10.34
N LEU A 44 -0.70 -0.88 -10.36
CA LEU A 44 0.14 -0.94 -9.16
C LEU A 44 -0.25 0.13 -8.14
N PHE A 45 -0.47 1.36 -8.61
CA PHE A 45 -0.98 2.45 -7.76
C PHE A 45 -2.30 2.06 -7.10
N HIS A 46 -3.23 1.49 -7.88
CA HIS A 46 -4.55 1.11 -7.40
C HIS A 46 -4.48 -0.02 -6.37
N ILE A 47 -3.72 -1.09 -6.66
CA ILE A 47 -3.50 -2.21 -5.72
C ILE A 47 -2.94 -1.68 -4.40
N ARG A 48 -1.88 -0.87 -4.45
CA ARG A 48 -1.29 -0.28 -3.26
C ARG A 48 -2.32 0.54 -2.46
N LYS A 49 -3.12 1.36 -3.14
CA LYS A 49 -4.13 2.20 -2.50
C LYS A 49 -5.22 1.38 -1.83
N VAL A 50 -5.70 0.32 -2.48
CA VAL A 50 -6.68 -0.58 -1.90
C VAL A 50 -6.16 -1.23 -0.62
N TYR A 51 -4.92 -1.75 -0.62
CA TYR A 51 -4.31 -2.31 0.60
C TYR A 51 -4.12 -1.29 1.71
N GLN A 52 -3.80 -0.04 1.37
CA GLN A 52 -3.73 1.03 2.37
C GLN A 52 -5.09 1.32 3.01
N ASP A 53 -6.14 1.39 2.20
CA ASP A 53 -7.47 1.80 2.63
C ASP A 53 -8.29 0.65 3.24
N MET A 54 -7.88 -0.61 3.04
CA MET A 54 -8.49 -1.78 3.71
C MET A 54 -8.24 -1.81 5.22
N LEU A 55 -7.14 -1.23 5.70
CA LEU A 55 -6.75 -1.19 7.09
C LEU A 55 -7.23 0.10 7.76
N THR A 56 -7.68 0.03 9.00
CA THR A 56 -8.25 1.18 9.73
C THR A 56 -7.31 1.75 10.78
N TYR A 57 -6.24 1.03 11.12
CA TYR A 57 -5.12 1.50 11.95
C TYR A 57 -5.50 1.94 13.37
N HIS A 58 -6.49 1.31 13.98
CA HIS A 58 -6.86 1.58 15.36
C HIS A 58 -5.76 1.14 16.33
N SER A 59 -5.56 1.90 17.38
CA SER A 59 -4.53 1.59 18.36
C SER A 59 -4.86 2.10 19.75
N TYR A 60 -4.35 1.40 20.77
CA TYR A 60 -4.47 1.80 22.17
C TYR A 60 -3.29 1.29 22.99
N VAL A 61 -3.13 1.89 24.19
CA VAL A 61 -2.18 1.41 25.20
C VAL A 61 -2.96 0.83 26.37
N MET A 62 -2.59 -0.36 26.78
CA MET A 62 -3.21 -1.04 27.93
C MET A 62 -2.17 -1.47 28.95
N PRO A 63 -2.54 -1.50 30.26
CA PRO A 63 -1.71 -2.08 31.28
C PRO A 63 -1.68 -3.62 31.15
N LYS A 64 -0.55 -4.22 31.54
CA LYS A 64 -0.36 -5.66 31.53
C LYS A 64 0.05 -6.13 32.92
N MET A 65 -0.69 -7.10 33.47
CA MET A 65 -0.37 -7.76 34.78
C MET A 65 -0.12 -6.76 35.92
N VAL A 66 -1.02 -5.77 36.09
CA VAL A 66 -0.93 -4.77 37.16
C VAL A 66 -1.90 -5.15 38.29
N ASP A 67 -1.45 -5.09 39.54
CA ASP A 67 -2.29 -5.35 40.69
C ASP A 67 -3.38 -4.28 40.86
N SER A 68 -4.58 -4.69 41.29
CA SER A 68 -5.72 -3.78 41.50
C SER A 68 -5.44 -2.64 42.46
N ALA A 69 -4.54 -2.85 43.44
CA ALA A 69 -4.13 -1.82 44.39
C ALA A 69 -3.24 -0.73 43.72
N ASP A 70 -2.48 -1.12 42.71
CA ASP A 70 -1.58 -0.24 42.01
C ASP A 70 -2.32 0.64 40.99
N THR A 71 -3.40 0.15 40.39
CA THR A 71 -4.22 0.91 39.44
C THR A 71 -4.87 2.16 40.04
N LYS A 72 -5.03 2.19 41.40
CA LYS A 72 -5.58 3.36 42.11
C LYS A 72 -4.58 4.45 42.44
N LYS A 73 -3.28 4.23 42.13
CA LYS A 73 -2.23 5.20 42.42
C LYS A 73 -2.15 6.30 41.34
N ASP A 74 -1.92 7.52 41.77
CA ASP A 74 -1.75 8.65 40.85
C ASP A 74 -0.59 8.44 39.88
N GLU A 75 0.45 7.73 40.27
CA GLU A 75 1.59 7.39 39.43
C GLU A 75 1.17 6.52 38.23
N PHE A 76 0.28 5.55 38.44
CA PHE A 76 -0.25 4.70 37.36
C PHE A 76 -0.99 5.53 36.33
N THR A 77 -1.88 6.42 36.78
CA THR A 77 -2.64 7.31 35.89
C THR A 77 -1.73 8.29 35.14
N ARG A 78 -0.66 8.79 35.80
CA ARG A 78 0.33 9.67 35.16
C ARG A 78 1.12 8.95 34.08
N GLU A 79 1.59 7.72 34.35
CA GLU A 79 2.27 6.91 33.34
C GLU A 79 1.36 6.61 32.15
N TRP A 80 0.12 6.23 32.39
CA TRP A 80 -0.84 5.95 31.32
C TRP A 80 -1.05 7.20 30.44
N LYS A 81 -1.32 8.34 31.04
CA LYS A 81 -1.44 9.61 30.32
C LYS A 81 -0.20 9.98 29.52
N LEU A 82 1.00 9.69 30.03
CA LEU A 82 2.24 9.93 29.29
C LEU A 82 2.36 9.03 28.06
N LEU A 83 2.04 7.76 28.21
CA LEU A 83 2.12 6.80 27.12
C LEU A 83 1.05 7.03 26.04
N GLU A 84 -0.16 7.45 26.44
CA GLU A 84 -1.20 7.88 25.48
C GLU A 84 -0.77 9.13 24.70
N LYS A 85 -0.22 10.14 25.37
CA LYS A 85 0.36 11.32 24.67
C LYS A 85 1.49 10.93 23.71
N LEU A 86 2.34 9.96 24.10
CA LEU A 86 3.39 9.45 23.24
C LEU A 86 2.79 8.75 22.00
N ARG A 87 1.73 7.95 22.18
CA ARG A 87 1.01 7.31 21.09
C ARG A 87 0.44 8.34 20.12
N GLU A 88 -0.23 9.37 20.65
CA GLU A 88 -0.83 10.44 19.84
C GLU A 88 0.20 11.22 19.04
N GLU A 89 1.35 11.56 19.63
CA GLU A 89 2.42 12.29 18.94
C GLU A 89 3.04 11.47 17.80
N PHE A 90 3.12 10.13 17.90
CA PHE A 90 3.54 9.28 16.81
C PHE A 90 2.53 9.17 15.68
N LYS A 91 1.28 9.61 15.90
CA LYS A 91 0.19 9.57 14.92
C LYS A 91 0.07 8.20 14.23
N PRO A 92 -0.21 7.13 14.97
CA PRO A 92 -0.12 5.77 14.45
C PRO A 92 -0.98 5.54 13.20
N LYS A 93 -2.16 6.15 13.12
CA LYS A 93 -3.06 6.03 11.98
C LYS A 93 -2.43 6.58 10.69
N GLU A 94 -1.94 7.82 10.73
CA GLU A 94 -1.33 8.47 9.57
C GLU A 94 -0.01 7.78 9.18
N THR A 95 0.83 7.50 10.19
CA THR A 95 2.16 6.94 9.97
C THR A 95 2.09 5.50 9.45
N ALA A 96 1.24 4.66 10.04
CA ALA A 96 1.10 3.28 9.58
C ALA A 96 0.46 3.19 8.18
N HIS A 97 -0.50 4.07 7.87
CA HIS A 97 -1.06 4.18 6.53
C HIS A 97 0.03 4.49 5.48
N GLN A 98 0.94 5.43 5.78
CA GLN A 98 2.08 5.73 4.91
C GLN A 98 3.04 4.54 4.78
N ILE A 99 3.34 3.88 5.90
CA ILE A 99 4.22 2.70 5.93
C ILE A 99 3.66 1.56 5.08
N VAL A 100 2.35 1.26 5.17
CA VAL A 100 1.70 0.22 4.36
C VAL A 100 1.85 0.53 2.87
N GLY A 101 1.65 1.79 2.47
CA GLY A 101 1.84 2.20 1.09
C GLY A 101 3.28 1.99 0.59
N GLN A 102 4.25 2.35 1.41
CA GLN A 102 5.67 2.18 1.06
C GLN A 102 6.08 0.71 1.04
N VAL A 103 5.59 -0.10 1.99
CA VAL A 103 5.82 -1.55 2.01
C VAL A 103 5.24 -2.21 0.76
N GLY A 104 4.10 -1.76 0.26
CA GLY A 104 3.53 -2.24 -1.01
C GLY A 104 4.46 -2.02 -2.22
N VAL A 105 5.22 -0.92 -2.23
CA VAL A 105 6.15 -0.60 -3.33
C VAL A 105 7.54 -1.20 -3.10
N GLU A 106 8.10 -1.03 -1.90
CA GLU A 106 9.49 -1.39 -1.60
C GLU A 106 9.65 -2.78 -0.96
N GLY A 107 8.54 -3.39 -0.50
CA GLY A 107 8.50 -4.68 0.19
C GLY A 107 8.93 -4.60 1.65
N LYS A 108 10.02 -3.94 1.95
CA LYS A 108 10.52 -3.66 3.29
C LYS A 108 11.00 -2.22 3.38
N VAL A 109 10.62 -1.56 4.47
CA VAL A 109 11.02 -0.19 4.76
C VAL A 109 11.59 -0.08 6.15
N PHE A 110 12.51 0.84 6.34
CA PHE A 110 13.29 1.00 7.54
C PHE A 110 12.99 2.35 8.18
N TYR A 111 12.67 2.35 9.46
CA TYR A 111 12.33 3.55 10.20
C TYR A 111 13.12 3.67 11.49
N TYR A 112 13.53 4.90 11.77
CA TYR A 112 14.13 5.31 13.01
C TYR A 112 13.12 6.16 13.79
N PRO A 113 12.57 5.67 14.92
CA PRO A 113 11.67 6.45 15.75
C PRO A 113 12.46 7.50 16.53
N ARG A 114 12.08 8.76 16.38
CA ARG A 114 12.67 9.90 17.11
C ARG A 114 11.64 10.45 18.10
N TYR A 115 12.03 10.50 19.35
CA TYR A 115 11.16 10.98 20.41
C TYR A 115 11.95 11.61 21.55
N SER A 116 11.31 12.52 22.25
CA SER A 116 11.83 13.15 23.47
C SER A 116 10.72 13.26 24.50
N VAL A 117 10.94 12.61 25.65
CA VAL A 117 9.94 12.53 26.73
C VAL A 117 10.55 13.08 28.02
N ASP A 118 9.88 14.06 28.60
CA ASP A 118 10.18 14.59 29.92
C ASP A 118 9.26 13.92 30.96
N LYS A 119 9.79 12.95 31.67
CA LYS A 119 9.06 12.20 32.68
C LYS A 119 8.71 13.05 33.91
N SER A 120 9.54 14.03 34.24
CA SER A 120 9.35 14.88 35.43
C SER A 120 8.11 15.76 35.28
N HIS A 121 7.88 16.28 34.07
CA HIS A 121 6.74 17.12 33.74
C HIS A 121 5.59 16.38 33.06
N ASN A 122 5.69 15.06 32.91
CA ASN A 122 4.70 14.24 32.20
C ASN A 122 4.38 14.77 30.79
N LYS A 123 5.43 15.15 30.05
CA LYS A 123 5.32 15.80 28.74
C LYS A 123 6.10 15.06 27.66
N VAL A 124 5.49 14.92 26.51
CA VAL A 124 6.17 14.52 25.27
C VAL A 124 6.51 15.79 24.50
N ASN A 125 7.78 15.99 24.19
CA ASN A 125 8.23 17.16 23.45
C ASN A 125 8.02 16.97 21.95
N TYR A 126 8.36 15.81 21.45
CA TYR A 126 8.11 15.36 20.07
C TYR A 126 8.19 13.84 19.98
N ALA A 127 7.47 13.27 19.02
CA ALA A 127 7.64 11.88 18.60
C ALA A 127 7.24 11.75 17.13
N PHE A 128 8.12 11.18 16.31
CA PHE A 128 7.84 10.95 14.90
C PHE A 128 8.72 9.83 14.34
N MET A 129 8.32 9.31 13.19
CA MET A 129 9.01 8.25 12.47
C MET A 129 9.84 8.84 11.34
N GLN A 130 11.14 8.56 11.33
CA GLN A 130 12.02 8.98 10.25
C GLN A 130 12.40 7.78 9.38
N GLN A 131 12.07 7.85 8.10
CA GLN A 131 12.42 6.80 7.15
C GLN A 131 13.92 6.85 6.83
N LEU A 132 14.54 5.67 6.79
CA LEU A 132 15.85 5.48 6.20
C LEU A 132 15.68 5.04 4.74
N PRO A 133 16.49 5.56 3.81
CA PRO A 133 16.39 5.18 2.41
C PRO A 133 16.74 3.69 2.22
N SER A 134 15.80 2.93 1.65
CA SER A 134 15.90 1.48 1.53
C SER A 134 17.05 1.04 0.62
N ASP A 135 17.41 1.85 -0.39
CA ASP A 135 18.55 1.56 -1.27
C ASP A 135 19.93 1.67 -0.58
N TRP A 136 19.96 2.31 0.60
CA TRP A 136 21.18 2.52 1.39
C TRP A 136 21.14 1.76 2.72
N THR A 137 20.16 0.88 2.89
CA THR A 137 19.91 0.12 4.10
C THR A 137 19.82 -1.36 3.76
N LYS A 138 20.49 -2.24 4.50
CA LYS A 138 20.42 -3.69 4.32
C LYS A 138 20.16 -4.43 5.63
N ILE A 139 19.49 -5.56 5.54
CA ILE A 139 19.29 -6.49 6.66
C ILE A 139 20.54 -7.35 6.77
N THR A 140 21.14 -7.41 7.96
CA THR A 140 22.36 -8.18 8.22
C THR A 140 22.14 -9.41 9.08
N GLY A 141 21.05 -9.44 9.84
CA GLY A 141 20.73 -10.57 10.71
C GLY A 141 19.38 -10.43 11.39
N TYR A 142 19.12 -11.31 12.35
CA TYR A 142 17.92 -11.29 13.17
C TYR A 142 18.24 -10.96 14.62
N ASN A 143 17.33 -10.26 15.29
CA ASN A 143 17.35 -10.03 16.72
C ASN A 143 15.96 -10.09 17.34
N SER A 144 15.87 -10.20 18.66
CA SER A 144 14.59 -10.33 19.37
C SER A 144 13.86 -9.00 19.61
N VAL A 145 14.54 -7.85 19.47
CA VAL A 145 13.99 -6.54 19.82
C VAL A 145 13.32 -5.89 18.59
N SER A 146 14.09 -5.71 17.51
CA SER A 146 13.62 -5.06 16.28
C SER A 146 13.35 -6.04 15.14
N LYS A 147 13.43 -7.35 15.39
CA LYS A 147 13.38 -8.46 14.44
C LYS A 147 14.65 -8.56 13.59
N TYR A 148 15.12 -7.47 13.04
CA TYR A 148 16.30 -7.44 12.17
C TYR A 148 17.39 -6.56 12.73
N THR A 149 18.64 -6.98 12.52
CA THR A 149 19.80 -6.10 12.58
C THR A 149 19.99 -5.47 11.20
N VAL A 150 20.30 -4.19 11.21
CA VAL A 150 20.30 -3.36 10.01
C VAL A 150 21.67 -2.68 9.89
N ALA A 151 22.20 -2.63 8.67
CA ALA A 151 23.36 -1.83 8.35
C ALA A 151 22.99 -0.72 7.37
N PHE A 152 23.64 0.42 7.50
CA PHE A 152 23.43 1.59 6.66
C PHE A 152 24.70 1.95 5.91
N ASN A 153 24.59 2.30 4.63
CA ASN A 153 25.71 2.72 3.81
C ASN A 153 25.95 4.22 3.94
N MET A 154 26.98 4.61 4.68
CA MET A 154 27.34 6.01 4.94
C MET A 154 27.66 6.82 3.67
N MET A 155 27.92 6.16 2.52
CA MET A 155 28.12 6.83 1.23
C MET A 155 26.88 7.62 0.78
N TYR A 156 25.71 7.36 1.36
CA TYR A 156 24.50 8.16 1.21
C TYR A 156 24.75 9.65 1.48
N PHE A 157 25.54 9.95 2.51
CA PHE A 157 25.83 11.33 2.92
C PHE A 157 26.79 12.09 1.99
N LEU A 158 27.26 11.43 0.93
CA LEU A 158 28.00 12.10 -0.16
C LEU A 158 27.07 12.65 -1.24
N GLN A 159 25.80 12.26 -1.22
CA GLN A 159 24.81 12.79 -2.17
C GLN A 159 24.46 14.24 -1.82
N PRO A 160 24.14 15.06 -2.83
CA PRO A 160 23.71 16.44 -2.61
C PRO A 160 22.46 16.50 -1.73
N GLY A 161 22.50 17.30 -0.67
CA GLY A 161 21.34 17.48 0.23
C GLY A 161 21.19 16.44 1.33
N CYS A 162 22.00 15.37 1.32
CA CYS A 162 21.96 14.34 2.35
C CYS A 162 22.99 14.63 3.44
N VAL A 163 22.52 14.98 4.63
CA VAL A 163 23.39 15.30 5.76
C VAL A 163 23.05 14.42 6.97
N PRO A 164 24.05 13.95 7.74
CA PRO A 164 23.81 13.05 8.89
C PRO A 164 22.94 13.68 9.97
N GLU A 165 23.02 14.98 10.16
CA GLU A 165 22.27 15.75 11.17
C GLU A 165 20.76 15.64 10.98
N GLN A 166 20.27 15.34 9.76
CA GLN A 166 18.86 15.07 9.48
C GLN A 166 18.33 13.86 10.27
N PHE A 167 19.22 12.92 10.62
CA PHE A 167 18.87 11.71 11.36
C PHE A 167 19.17 11.82 12.86
N GLY A 168 19.41 13.04 13.38
CA GLY A 168 19.76 13.26 14.78
C GLY A 168 21.07 12.55 15.15
N ASP A 169 21.08 11.88 16.31
CA ASP A 169 22.28 11.27 16.85
C ASP A 169 22.57 9.84 16.35
N LEU A 170 21.71 9.28 15.50
CA LEU A 170 21.82 7.88 15.04
C LEU A 170 23.20 7.58 14.43
N PHE A 171 23.74 8.51 13.64
CA PHE A 171 25.00 8.32 12.93
C PHE A 171 26.19 8.98 13.62
N THR A 172 25.99 9.73 14.69
CA THR A 172 27.06 10.44 15.42
C THR A 172 28.24 9.55 15.78
N PRO A 173 28.06 8.32 16.29
CA PRO A 173 29.18 7.43 16.65
C PRO A 173 30.06 7.05 15.46
N TYR A 174 29.54 7.07 14.25
CA TYR A 174 30.23 6.60 13.04
C TYR A 174 30.86 7.74 12.23
N LEU A 175 30.50 9.00 12.51
CA LEU A 175 30.92 10.15 11.71
C LEU A 175 32.43 10.39 11.80
N TYR A 176 33.07 10.15 12.95
CA TYR A 176 34.48 10.35 13.12
C TYR A 176 35.28 9.42 12.18
N ASP A 177 34.99 8.13 12.21
CA ASP A 177 35.70 7.14 11.39
C ASP A 177 35.42 7.36 9.91
N PHE A 178 34.14 7.63 9.54
CA PHE A 178 33.78 7.97 8.19
C PHE A 178 34.46 9.22 7.65
N SER A 179 34.53 10.30 8.43
CA SER A 179 35.17 11.54 8.03
C SER A 179 36.70 11.41 7.92
N SER A 180 37.30 10.43 8.62
CA SER A 180 38.72 10.13 8.50
C SER A 180 39.09 9.52 7.15
N VAL A 181 38.15 8.75 6.55
CA VAL A 181 38.29 8.08 5.24
C VAL A 181 37.83 8.99 4.11
N VAL A 182 36.77 9.74 4.34
CA VAL A 182 36.17 10.61 3.34
C VAL A 182 36.44 12.07 3.69
N GLN A 183 37.33 12.69 2.95
CA GLN A 183 37.65 14.10 3.16
C GLN A 183 36.59 14.98 2.55
N ARG A 184 35.85 15.69 3.41
CA ARG A 184 34.92 16.75 3.00
C ARG A 184 35.67 18.05 2.75
N PRO A 185 35.34 18.82 1.71
CA PRO A 185 35.93 20.14 1.54
C PRO A 185 35.55 21.03 2.72
N LYS A 186 36.55 21.63 3.35
CA LYS A 186 36.35 22.57 4.46
C LYS A 186 35.71 23.86 3.95
N GLY A 187 34.60 24.24 4.54
CA GLY A 187 34.21 25.64 4.56
C GLY A 187 33.20 26.15 3.54
N VAL A 188 32.30 25.32 2.95
CA VAL A 188 31.23 25.85 2.09
C VAL A 188 29.90 25.18 2.40
N GLY A 189 28.96 25.96 2.89
CA GLY A 189 27.60 25.54 3.19
C GLY A 189 26.69 25.31 1.96
N SER A 190 27.22 25.02 0.77
CA SER A 190 26.42 24.73 -0.41
C SER A 190 26.56 23.27 -0.85
N THR A 191 25.45 22.59 -0.92
CA THR A 191 25.30 21.19 -1.28
C THR A 191 25.88 20.81 -2.66
N MET A 192 25.99 21.72 -3.60
CA MET A 192 26.52 21.45 -4.95
C MET A 192 28.05 21.24 -4.99
N VAL A 193 28.79 21.75 -4.01
CA VAL A 193 30.25 21.63 -3.98
C VAL A 193 30.70 20.28 -3.43
N PHE A 194 29.82 19.58 -2.71
CA PHE A 194 30.11 18.28 -2.10
C PHE A 194 30.41 17.19 -3.12
N ALA A 195 29.64 17.08 -4.18
CA ALA A 195 29.76 15.99 -5.15
C ALA A 195 31.05 16.04 -5.99
N GLN A 196 31.63 17.23 -6.17
CA GLN A 196 32.78 17.41 -7.07
C GLN A 196 34.17 17.38 -6.38
N LYS A 197 34.22 17.53 -5.04
CA LYS A 197 35.47 17.64 -4.30
C LYS A 197 35.65 16.61 -3.17
N THR A 198 34.82 15.60 -3.10
CA THR A 198 34.97 14.55 -2.09
C THR A 198 36.14 13.64 -2.46
N ARG A 199 37.16 13.64 -1.65
CA ARG A 199 38.33 12.76 -1.82
C ARG A 199 38.21 11.60 -0.85
N ILE A 200 38.24 10.38 -1.39
CA ILE A 200 38.35 9.17 -0.56
C ILE A 200 39.83 8.90 -0.33
N ASP A 201 40.22 8.77 0.93
CA ASP A 201 41.57 8.34 1.30
C ASP A 201 41.69 6.84 1.01
N MET A 202 42.23 6.50 -0.16
CA MET A 202 42.36 5.13 -0.63
C MET A 202 43.19 4.25 0.27
N GLN A 203 44.24 4.81 0.92
CA GLN A 203 45.12 4.05 1.81
C GLN A 203 44.38 3.63 3.08
N LYS A 204 43.64 4.56 3.71
CA LYS A 204 42.82 4.25 4.88
C LYS A 204 41.65 3.33 4.52
N PHE A 205 41.03 3.52 3.34
CA PHE A 205 39.98 2.69 2.87
C PHE A 205 40.42 1.23 2.68
N GLN A 206 41.57 1.03 2.04
CA GLN A 206 42.18 -0.29 1.87
C GLN A 206 42.59 -0.91 3.22
N LEU A 207 43.07 -0.10 4.17
CA LEU A 207 43.43 -0.56 5.51
C LEU A 207 42.17 -1.09 6.26
N ILE A 208 41.05 -0.40 6.17
CA ILE A 208 39.78 -0.85 6.77
C ILE A 208 39.28 -2.12 6.06
N GLN A 209 39.34 -2.17 4.73
CA GLN A 209 38.99 -3.35 3.95
C GLN A 209 39.85 -4.57 4.33
N ALA A 210 41.14 -4.38 4.56
CA ALA A 210 42.06 -5.45 4.96
C ALA A 210 41.81 -5.99 6.38
N GLN A 211 41.12 -5.22 7.25
CA GLN A 211 40.78 -5.66 8.61
C GLN A 211 39.65 -6.69 8.66
N GLY A 212 38.94 -6.93 7.54
CA GLY A 212 37.91 -7.93 7.44
C GLY A 212 36.67 -7.68 8.32
N ASP A 213 35.82 -8.70 8.46
CA ASP A 213 34.58 -8.67 9.25
C ASP A 213 34.83 -8.71 10.75
N MET A 214 35.44 -7.67 11.31
CA MET A 214 35.57 -7.54 12.75
C MET A 214 34.29 -6.98 13.37
N PRO A 215 33.73 -7.59 14.44
CA PRO A 215 32.56 -7.06 15.14
C PRO A 215 32.77 -5.58 15.55
N GLY A 216 31.82 -4.72 15.18
CA GLY A 216 31.87 -3.28 15.47
C GLY A 216 32.70 -2.42 14.52
N LYS A 217 33.32 -3.01 13.50
CA LYS A 217 34.00 -2.29 12.42
C LYS A 217 33.09 -2.10 11.21
N PRO A 218 33.25 -1.00 10.42
CA PRO A 218 32.53 -0.83 9.18
C PRO A 218 32.96 -1.88 8.14
N ASP A 219 32.01 -2.38 7.37
CA ASP A 219 32.25 -3.24 6.22
C ASP A 219 32.42 -2.36 4.96
N VAL A 220 33.63 -2.40 4.37
CA VAL A 220 34.03 -1.47 3.32
C VAL A 220 34.51 -2.23 2.10
N TYR A 221 33.86 -2.00 0.95
CA TYR A 221 34.26 -2.64 -0.31
C TYR A 221 33.89 -1.80 -1.54
N TYR A 222 34.48 -2.18 -2.67
CA TYR A 222 34.18 -1.62 -3.98
C TYR A 222 33.56 -2.70 -4.87
N GLN A 223 32.36 -2.46 -5.37
CA GLN A 223 31.64 -3.39 -6.23
C GLN A 223 30.82 -2.62 -7.27
N ASN A 224 30.76 -3.12 -8.50
CA ASN A 224 29.95 -2.56 -9.59
C ASN A 224 30.18 -1.04 -9.82
N GLY A 225 31.42 -0.58 -9.73
CA GLY A 225 31.75 0.84 -9.95
C GLY A 225 31.38 1.77 -8.78
N ARG A 226 30.97 1.23 -7.65
CA ARG A 226 30.53 2.01 -6.48
C ARG A 226 31.29 1.60 -5.23
N TRP A 227 31.48 2.57 -4.34
CA TRP A 227 32.03 2.36 -3.01
C TRP A 227 30.91 2.14 -2.02
N TYR A 228 31.12 1.22 -1.10
CA TYR A 228 30.22 0.90 0.00
C TYR A 228 30.97 1.05 1.31
N TYR A 229 30.32 1.72 2.28
CA TYR A 229 30.80 1.90 3.64
C TYR A 229 29.64 1.60 4.59
N TRP A 230 29.49 0.32 4.93
CA TRP A 230 28.38 -0.15 5.75
C TRP A 230 28.73 -0.04 7.23
N VAL A 231 27.85 0.60 8.00
CA VAL A 231 27.90 0.65 9.46
C VAL A 231 26.74 -0.14 10.03
N TYR A 232 26.99 -0.93 11.06
CA TYR A 232 25.97 -1.72 11.74
C TYR A 232 25.28 -0.85 12.77
N LEU A 233 23.98 -0.64 12.60
CA LEU A 233 23.19 0.19 13.50
C LEU A 233 22.87 -0.54 14.80
N PRO A 234 22.74 0.17 15.94
CA PRO A 234 22.43 -0.44 17.22
C PRO A 234 21.08 -1.15 17.19
N VAL A 235 21.01 -2.30 17.88
CA VAL A 235 19.78 -3.10 17.98
C VAL A 235 18.71 -2.30 18.71
N GLY A 236 17.50 -2.27 18.12
CA GLY A 236 16.36 -1.59 18.71
C GLY A 236 16.34 -0.06 18.50
N GLU A 237 17.21 0.48 17.63
CA GLU A 237 17.11 1.86 17.17
C GLU A 237 16.33 1.95 15.85
N VAL A 238 16.56 1.01 14.93
CA VAL A 238 15.90 0.97 13.64
C VAL A 238 14.95 -0.23 13.59
N PHE A 239 13.74 0.03 13.11
CA PHE A 239 12.68 -0.97 12.95
C PHE A 239 12.35 -1.15 11.48
N THR A 240 12.12 -2.40 11.10
CA THR A 240 11.75 -2.77 9.73
C THR A 240 10.28 -3.12 9.70
N PHE A 241 9.59 -2.57 8.71
CA PHE A 241 8.21 -2.89 8.39
C PHE A 241 8.17 -3.65 7.06
N GLU A 242 7.31 -4.64 6.97
CA GLU A 242 7.31 -5.61 5.88
C GLU A 242 5.92 -6.20 5.65
N ALA A 243 5.66 -6.63 4.41
CA ALA A 243 4.47 -7.41 4.08
C ALA A 243 4.72 -8.91 4.32
N ASP A 244 5.94 -9.39 4.05
CA ASP A 244 6.31 -10.79 4.18
C ASP A 244 7.33 -11.02 5.30
N ASP A 245 6.94 -11.87 6.25
CA ASP A 245 7.73 -12.24 7.42
C ASP A 245 8.90 -13.21 7.11
N VAL A 246 8.88 -13.88 5.95
CA VAL A 246 9.80 -14.97 5.63
C VAL A 246 11.00 -14.48 4.83
N SER A 247 10.77 -13.64 3.83
CA SER A 247 11.84 -13.14 2.97
C SER A 247 12.74 -12.14 3.69
N ARG A 248 14.05 -12.20 3.43
CA ARG A 248 15.01 -11.15 3.85
C ARG A 248 15.15 -10.03 2.85
N THR A 249 14.72 -10.25 1.62
CA THR A 249 14.85 -9.29 0.52
C THR A 249 13.84 -8.15 0.63
N ALA A 250 14.27 -6.94 0.34
CA ALA A 250 13.43 -5.76 0.29
C ALA A 250 12.94 -5.54 -1.16
N ILE A 251 11.94 -6.32 -1.56
CA ILE A 251 11.35 -6.30 -2.91
C ILE A 251 9.84 -6.21 -2.75
N SER A 252 9.19 -5.44 -3.62
CA SER A 252 7.73 -5.33 -3.62
C SER A 252 7.05 -6.70 -3.58
N PRO A 253 6.04 -6.90 -2.74
CA PRO A 253 5.26 -8.14 -2.74
C PRO A 253 4.54 -8.37 -4.07
N PHE A 254 4.36 -7.32 -4.86
CA PHE A 254 3.73 -7.35 -6.18
C PHE A 254 4.73 -7.49 -7.34
N ALA A 255 6.01 -7.79 -7.04
CA ALA A 255 7.05 -7.93 -8.07
C ALA A 255 6.71 -8.97 -9.15
N GLY A 256 5.99 -10.04 -8.80
CA GLY A 256 5.48 -11.03 -9.75
C GLY A 256 4.54 -10.46 -10.82
N LEU A 257 3.90 -9.32 -10.55
CA LEU A 257 2.97 -8.65 -11.48
C LEU A 257 3.67 -7.66 -12.43
N PHE A 258 4.95 -7.34 -12.22
CA PHE A 258 5.64 -6.31 -13.01
C PHE A 258 5.65 -6.63 -14.50
N LEU A 259 5.85 -7.88 -14.86
CA LEU A 259 5.83 -8.30 -16.27
C LEU A 259 4.45 -8.10 -16.91
N ASN A 260 3.38 -8.40 -16.18
CA ASN A 260 2.00 -8.22 -16.67
C ASN A 260 1.68 -6.74 -16.81
N MET A 261 2.11 -5.91 -15.87
CA MET A 261 1.91 -4.44 -15.93
C MET A 261 2.65 -3.81 -17.11
N ILE A 262 3.88 -4.27 -17.39
CA ILE A 262 4.64 -3.82 -18.57
C ILE A 262 3.93 -4.25 -19.86
N GLN A 263 3.40 -5.47 -19.92
CA GLN A 263 2.63 -5.95 -21.07
C GLN A 263 1.35 -5.16 -21.26
N LEU A 264 0.64 -4.85 -20.18
CA LEU A 264 -0.59 -4.06 -20.23
C LEU A 264 -0.33 -2.68 -20.84
N ALA A 265 0.74 -2.01 -20.42
CA ALA A 265 1.13 -0.71 -21.00
C ALA A 265 1.44 -0.82 -22.51
N GLN A 266 2.05 -1.93 -22.95
CA GLN A 266 2.28 -2.20 -24.39
C GLN A 266 0.97 -2.47 -25.13
N MET A 267 0.03 -3.19 -24.53
CA MET A 267 -1.30 -3.44 -25.11
C MET A 267 -2.11 -2.15 -25.26
N GLU A 268 -2.05 -1.25 -24.25
CA GLU A 268 -2.68 0.07 -24.34
C GLU A 268 -2.09 0.90 -25.49
N GLN A 269 -0.79 0.85 -25.70
CA GLN A 269 -0.15 1.53 -26.82
C GLN A 269 -0.61 0.96 -28.17
N ILE A 270 -0.65 -0.37 -28.31
CA ILE A 270 -1.15 -1.04 -29.52
C ILE A 270 -2.62 -0.66 -29.75
N GLN A 271 -3.44 -0.60 -28.69
CA GLN A 271 -4.82 -0.17 -28.78
C GLN A 271 -4.93 1.27 -29.32
N LEU A 272 -4.11 2.19 -28.82
CA LEU A 272 -4.08 3.57 -29.32
C LEU A 272 -3.66 3.64 -30.80
N GLU A 273 -2.68 2.84 -31.19
CA GLU A 273 -2.25 2.73 -32.59
C GLU A 273 -3.36 2.16 -33.48
N LEU A 274 -4.10 1.14 -33.00
CA LEU A 274 -5.24 0.57 -33.71
C LEU A 274 -6.43 1.55 -33.83
N ILE A 275 -6.64 2.38 -32.81
CA ILE A 275 -7.68 3.43 -32.84
C ILE A 275 -7.24 4.58 -33.78
N GLN A 276 -5.97 4.92 -33.81
CA GLN A 276 -5.43 5.97 -34.66
C GLN A 276 -5.33 5.51 -36.13
N ASN A 277 -5.08 4.20 -36.34
CA ASN A 277 -4.99 3.59 -37.67
C ASN A 277 -6.13 2.57 -37.87
N PRO A 278 -7.40 3.00 -37.90
CA PRO A 278 -8.54 2.07 -37.89
C PRO A 278 -8.68 1.22 -39.16
N LEU A 279 -7.78 1.35 -40.12
CA LEU A 279 -7.96 0.78 -41.45
C LEU A 279 -6.66 0.20 -42.03
N VAL A 280 -6.18 -0.88 -41.44
CA VAL A 280 -5.51 -1.87 -42.30
C VAL A 280 -6.64 -2.74 -42.88
N SER A 281 -7.40 -2.15 -43.76
CA SER A 281 -8.32 -2.87 -44.61
C SER A 281 -7.59 -3.17 -45.93
N LEU A 282 -7.57 -4.43 -46.30
CA LEU A 282 -7.03 -4.88 -47.55
C LEU A 282 -8.08 -4.55 -48.65
N LEU A 283 -7.78 -3.55 -49.46
CA LEU A 283 -8.63 -3.30 -50.62
C LEU A 283 -8.24 -4.30 -51.73
N HIS A 284 -9.06 -5.31 -51.91
CA HIS A 284 -8.89 -6.29 -52.97
C HIS A 284 -9.64 -5.82 -54.24
N GLY A 285 -8.94 -5.69 -55.32
CA GLY A 285 -9.51 -5.34 -56.64
C GLY A 285 -9.14 -6.38 -57.68
N GLU A 286 -10.13 -6.89 -58.41
CA GLU A 286 -9.91 -7.82 -59.49
C GLU A 286 -9.66 -7.07 -60.80
N ILE A 287 -8.56 -7.36 -61.46
CA ILE A 287 -8.28 -6.84 -62.81
C ILE A 287 -8.95 -7.78 -63.83
N PRO A 288 -9.91 -7.30 -64.64
CA PRO A 288 -10.66 -8.18 -65.53
C PRO A 288 -9.79 -8.76 -66.66
N TYR A 289 -10.03 -10.03 -66.96
CA TYR A 289 -9.43 -10.71 -68.10
C TYR A 289 -10.03 -10.24 -69.43
N ARG A 290 -9.24 -10.34 -70.52
CA ARG A 290 -9.76 -10.22 -71.87
C ARG A 290 -10.55 -11.49 -72.21
N ASP A 291 -11.65 -11.33 -72.94
CA ASP A 291 -12.47 -12.47 -73.36
C ASP A 291 -11.63 -13.49 -74.16
N GLU A 292 -11.82 -14.76 -73.82
CA GLU A 292 -10.99 -15.92 -74.29
C GLU A 292 -10.88 -16.08 -75.80
N LYS A 293 -11.65 -15.37 -76.61
CA LYS A 293 -11.66 -15.52 -78.08
C LYS A 293 -10.60 -14.68 -78.80
N THR A 294 -9.83 -13.84 -78.14
CA THR A 294 -8.85 -12.93 -78.78
C THR A 294 -7.44 -12.96 -78.22
N ALA A 295 -7.13 -13.85 -77.25
CA ALA A 295 -5.88 -13.80 -76.58
C ALA A 295 -4.94 -14.97 -77.03
N ALA A 296 -4.23 -14.76 -78.13
CA ALA A 296 -3.03 -15.50 -78.42
C ALA A 296 -1.82 -14.60 -78.08
N GLY A 297 -1.46 -14.53 -76.78
CA GLY A 297 -0.31 -13.75 -76.30
C GLY A 297 -0.22 -13.67 -74.78
N GLU A 298 0.95 -13.42 -74.24
CA GLU A 298 1.32 -13.49 -72.84
C GLU A 298 0.57 -12.54 -71.89
N ASP A 299 -0.19 -11.53 -72.39
CA ASP A 299 -0.96 -10.58 -71.60
C ASP A 299 -2.47 -10.87 -71.65
N GLN A 300 -2.96 -11.73 -70.75
CA GLN A 300 -4.38 -12.07 -70.64
C GLN A 300 -5.24 -11.02 -69.91
N TYR A 301 -4.63 -10.00 -69.35
CA TYR A 301 -5.33 -8.95 -68.66
C TYR A 301 -5.72 -7.80 -69.57
N ARG A 302 -6.82 -7.08 -69.28
CA ARG A 302 -7.23 -5.89 -70.00
C ARG A 302 -6.30 -4.71 -69.80
N LEU A 303 -5.40 -4.76 -68.82
CA LEU A 303 -4.42 -3.74 -68.51
C LEU A 303 -3.05 -4.13 -69.11
N SER A 304 -2.40 -3.21 -69.79
CA SER A 304 -1.02 -3.40 -70.27
C SER A 304 -0.02 -3.40 -69.09
N ASN A 305 1.15 -4.01 -69.24
CA ASN A 305 2.19 -4.01 -68.21
C ASN A 305 2.60 -2.59 -67.76
N ALA A 306 2.62 -1.62 -68.64
CA ALA A 306 2.86 -0.22 -68.31
C ALA A 306 1.73 0.36 -67.44
N GLY A 307 0.46 0.00 -67.73
CA GLY A 307 -0.69 0.38 -66.94
C GLY A 307 -0.70 -0.23 -65.55
N ARG A 308 -0.20 -1.50 -65.43
CA ARG A 308 -0.06 -2.17 -64.14
C ARG A 308 0.98 -1.49 -63.24
N LEU A 309 2.16 -1.15 -63.79
CA LEU A 309 3.22 -0.47 -63.03
C LEU A 309 2.78 0.95 -62.61
N PHE A 310 2.05 1.64 -63.47
CA PHE A 310 1.48 2.97 -63.15
C PHE A 310 0.43 2.83 -62.02
N PHE A 311 -0.37 1.81 -62.05
CA PHE A 311 -1.37 1.49 -61.03
C PHE A 311 -0.73 1.16 -59.69
N GLU A 312 0.33 0.30 -59.70
CA GLU A 312 1.11 -0.03 -58.50
C GLU A 312 1.75 1.22 -57.88
N ALA A 313 2.28 2.12 -58.68
CA ALA A 313 2.88 3.36 -58.21
C ALA A 313 1.84 4.29 -57.53
N ILE A 314 0.66 4.45 -58.10
CA ILE A 314 -0.43 5.23 -57.52
C ILE A 314 -0.92 4.60 -56.21
N TRP A 315 -1.02 3.27 -56.13
CA TRP A 315 -1.35 2.57 -54.92
C TRP A 315 -0.34 2.79 -53.80
N TYR A 316 0.93 2.77 -54.15
CA TYR A 316 2.01 3.01 -53.21
C TYR A 316 1.96 4.45 -52.65
N ASP A 317 1.75 5.41 -53.53
CA ASP A 317 1.60 6.82 -53.16
C ASP A 317 0.36 7.06 -52.28
N MET A 318 -0.75 6.38 -52.59
CA MET A 318 -1.96 6.42 -51.77
C MET A 318 -1.76 5.82 -50.36
N LEU A 319 -1.09 4.69 -50.26
CA LEU A 319 -0.79 4.08 -48.97
C LEU A 319 0.10 4.98 -48.11
N GLN A 320 1.05 5.69 -48.74
CA GLN A 320 1.86 6.69 -48.06
C GLN A 320 1.07 7.94 -47.65
N ALA A 321 0.16 8.42 -48.48
CA ALA A 321 -0.65 9.61 -48.22
C ALA A 321 -1.73 9.33 -47.13
N ASN A 322 -2.30 8.13 -47.10
CA ASN A 322 -3.31 7.74 -46.09
C ASN A 322 -2.74 7.58 -44.67
N ASN A 323 -1.44 7.41 -44.51
CA ASN A 323 -0.81 7.44 -43.19
C ASN A 323 -0.92 8.80 -42.49
N THR A 324 -1.36 9.86 -43.22
CA THR A 324 -1.40 11.23 -42.69
C THR A 324 -2.80 11.85 -42.63
N SER A 325 -3.81 11.35 -43.36
CA SER A 325 -5.17 11.96 -43.38
C SER A 325 -6.23 11.05 -44.00
N GLY A 326 -6.85 10.33 -43.25
CA GLY A 326 -8.00 9.44 -43.20
C GLY A 326 -9.04 9.31 -44.33
N LEU A 327 -9.00 9.90 -45.50
CA LEU A 327 -9.96 9.67 -46.60
C LEU A 327 -9.39 10.16 -47.94
N GLY A 328 -8.98 9.22 -48.76
CA GLY A 328 -8.69 9.47 -50.18
C GLY A 328 -9.75 8.87 -51.10
N ILE A 329 -10.36 9.62 -51.99
CA ILE A 329 -11.22 9.12 -53.07
C ILE A 329 -10.32 8.73 -54.24
N TYR A 330 -10.41 7.47 -54.68
CA TYR A 330 -9.60 6.92 -55.73
C TYR A 330 -10.44 6.22 -56.81
N PHE A 331 -10.12 6.44 -58.06
CA PHE A 331 -10.71 5.74 -59.21
C PHE A 331 -9.75 4.67 -59.74
N ALA A 332 -10.04 3.42 -59.49
CA ALA A 332 -9.23 2.29 -59.94
C ALA A 332 -9.85 1.63 -61.19
N PRO A 333 -9.04 1.18 -62.15
CA PRO A 333 -9.53 0.41 -63.31
C PRO A 333 -9.78 -1.06 -62.93
N ALA A 334 -10.24 -1.34 -61.71
CA ALA A 334 -10.53 -2.67 -61.18
C ALA A 334 -12.05 -2.85 -61.08
N GLN A 335 -12.53 -4.09 -61.36
CA GLN A 335 -13.89 -4.50 -61.13
C GLN A 335 -13.97 -5.23 -59.75
N ASN A 336 -15.14 -5.23 -59.12
CA ASN A 336 -15.39 -5.94 -57.85
C ASN A 336 -14.44 -5.53 -56.72
N MET A 337 -14.28 -4.24 -56.47
CA MET A 337 -13.54 -3.81 -55.30
C MET A 337 -14.26 -4.20 -54.04
N LYS A 338 -13.62 -5.05 -53.25
CA LYS A 338 -14.06 -5.46 -51.91
C LYS A 338 -13.08 -4.93 -50.89
N LEU A 339 -13.60 -4.27 -49.89
CA LEU A 339 -12.85 -3.90 -48.71
C LEU A 339 -12.96 -5.07 -47.73
N GLU A 340 -11.90 -5.85 -47.63
CA GLU A 340 -11.81 -6.88 -46.58
C GLU A 340 -11.18 -6.27 -45.36
N SER A 341 -11.98 -6.06 -44.32
CA SER A 341 -11.44 -5.72 -43.01
C SER A 341 -10.73 -6.97 -42.46
N LEU A 342 -9.44 -6.90 -42.24
CA LEU A 342 -8.64 -7.96 -41.62
C LEU A 342 -8.95 -8.15 -40.13
N SER A 343 -9.94 -7.45 -39.58
CA SER A 343 -10.22 -7.46 -38.15
C SER A 343 -11.57 -8.11 -37.83
N GLU A 344 -11.60 -9.45 -37.80
CA GLU A 344 -12.36 -10.18 -36.78
C GLU A 344 -11.53 -10.41 -35.51
N ALA A 345 -10.52 -9.58 -35.26
CA ALA A 345 -9.81 -9.61 -33.99
C ALA A 345 -10.77 -9.15 -32.88
N PRO A 346 -10.82 -9.84 -31.73
CA PRO A 346 -11.55 -9.35 -30.56
C PRO A 346 -11.23 -7.87 -30.37
N SER A 347 -12.22 -7.06 -30.04
CA SER A 347 -12.00 -5.60 -30.01
C SER A 347 -10.76 -5.33 -29.14
N ALA A 348 -9.85 -4.48 -29.61
CA ALA A 348 -8.63 -4.15 -28.87
C ALA A 348 -8.95 -3.68 -27.44
N MET A 349 -10.18 -3.18 -27.23
CA MET A 349 -10.74 -2.77 -25.96
C MET A 349 -11.00 -3.97 -25.03
N ASP A 350 -11.40 -5.12 -25.54
CA ASP A 350 -11.64 -6.32 -24.74
C ASP A 350 -10.31 -6.94 -24.27
N ILE A 351 -9.26 -6.88 -25.10
CA ILE A 351 -7.93 -7.42 -24.73
C ILE A 351 -7.33 -6.62 -23.57
N VAL A 352 -7.39 -5.28 -23.61
CA VAL A 352 -6.89 -4.43 -22.53
C VAL A 352 -7.69 -4.62 -21.26
N LYS A 353 -9.04 -4.67 -21.38
CA LYS A 353 -9.93 -4.95 -20.24
C LYS A 353 -9.63 -6.30 -19.61
N GLN A 354 -9.43 -7.34 -20.40
CA GLN A 354 -9.07 -8.67 -19.92
C GLN A 354 -7.69 -8.65 -19.26
N GLY A 355 -6.67 -8.01 -19.87
CA GLY A 355 -5.35 -7.89 -19.28
C GLY A 355 -5.35 -7.16 -17.93
N TYR A 356 -6.18 -6.12 -17.79
CA TYR A 356 -6.40 -5.45 -16.51
C TYR A 356 -7.07 -6.36 -15.49
N SER A 357 -8.14 -7.07 -15.89
CA SER A 357 -8.85 -8.03 -15.05
C SER A 357 -7.93 -9.15 -14.55
N ASP A 358 -7.11 -9.71 -15.43
CA ASP A 358 -6.16 -10.76 -15.10
C ASP A 358 -5.10 -10.26 -14.12
N THR A 359 -4.58 -9.05 -14.32
CA THR A 359 -3.60 -8.42 -13.42
C THR A 359 -4.20 -8.21 -12.02
N MET A 360 -5.43 -7.71 -11.93
CA MET A 360 -6.12 -7.50 -10.67
C MET A 360 -6.47 -8.82 -9.97
N SER A 361 -6.87 -9.84 -10.74
CA SER A 361 -7.16 -11.17 -10.19
C SER A 361 -5.91 -11.84 -9.62
N GLN A 362 -4.76 -11.71 -10.29
CA GLN A 362 -3.47 -12.22 -9.78
C GLN A 362 -2.98 -11.45 -8.54
N ALA A 363 -3.39 -10.19 -8.39
CA ALA A 363 -3.14 -9.40 -7.19
C ALA A 363 -4.06 -9.75 -6.02
N GLY A 364 -4.97 -10.71 -6.15
CA GLY A 364 -5.98 -11.02 -5.14
C GLY A 364 -7.20 -10.08 -5.15
N MET A 365 -7.21 -9.08 -6.04
CA MET A 365 -8.21 -8.01 -6.07
C MET A 365 -9.40 -8.29 -6.97
N GLY A 366 -9.39 -9.40 -7.72
CA GLY A 366 -10.40 -9.69 -8.75
C GLY A 366 -11.83 -9.82 -8.23
N ALA A 367 -12.00 -10.24 -6.98
CA ALA A 367 -13.31 -10.32 -6.33
C ALA A 367 -13.72 -9.02 -5.61
N ILE A 368 -12.76 -8.13 -5.33
CA ILE A 368 -12.97 -6.89 -4.58
C ILE A 368 -13.32 -5.75 -5.53
N ILE A 369 -12.68 -5.72 -6.70
CA ILE A 369 -12.89 -4.70 -7.72
C ILE A 369 -13.75 -5.30 -8.83
N PRO A 370 -15.03 -4.93 -8.95
CA PRO A 370 -15.90 -5.45 -10.01
C PRO A 370 -15.45 -4.90 -11.37
N LEU A 371 -14.88 -5.76 -12.21
CA LEU A 371 -14.40 -5.43 -13.55
C LEU A 371 -15.41 -5.84 -14.66
N GLY A 372 -16.67 -6.03 -14.29
CA GLY A 372 -17.74 -6.27 -15.26
C GLY A 372 -18.72 -7.41 -14.97
N ASP A 373 -18.36 -8.37 -14.13
CA ASP A 373 -19.30 -9.36 -13.60
C ASP A 373 -19.61 -9.00 -12.16
N ASP A 374 -20.91 -8.93 -11.79
CA ASP A 374 -21.33 -8.64 -10.43
C ASP A 374 -20.78 -9.70 -9.46
N PRO A 375 -19.78 -9.40 -8.64
CA PRO A 375 -19.30 -10.34 -7.66
C PRO A 375 -20.43 -10.59 -6.67
N LYS A 376 -20.73 -11.85 -6.39
CA LYS A 376 -21.66 -12.19 -5.32
C LYS A 376 -21.13 -11.55 -4.03
N SER A 377 -21.90 -10.73 -3.37
CA SER A 377 -21.51 -9.92 -2.21
C SER A 377 -20.74 -10.71 -1.14
N GLY A 378 -21.09 -11.97 -0.93
CA GLY A 378 -20.40 -12.86 0.00
C GLY A 378 -18.97 -13.22 -0.40
N THR A 379 -18.69 -13.40 -1.70
CA THR A 379 -17.34 -13.71 -2.18
C THR A 379 -16.41 -12.50 -2.02
N ALA A 380 -16.92 -11.30 -2.30
CA ALA A 380 -16.16 -10.06 -2.13
C ALA A 380 -15.78 -9.82 -0.66
N GLN A 381 -16.69 -10.08 0.29
CA GLN A 381 -16.40 -9.96 1.71
C GLN A 381 -15.32 -10.95 2.19
N ILE A 382 -15.37 -12.21 1.75
CA ILE A 382 -14.37 -13.21 2.10
C ILE A 382 -13.00 -12.84 1.52
N SER A 383 -12.95 -12.39 0.26
CA SER A 383 -11.71 -11.92 -0.36
C SER A 383 -11.14 -10.72 0.38
N LEU A 384 -11.97 -9.76 0.76
CA LEU A 384 -11.57 -8.60 1.54
C LEU A 384 -10.94 -9.02 2.90
N GLN A 385 -11.54 -9.98 3.60
CA GLN A 385 -11.01 -10.50 4.86
C GLN A 385 -9.67 -11.23 4.72
N ILE A 386 -9.46 -11.94 3.62
CA ILE A 386 -8.20 -12.63 3.36
C ILE A 386 -7.10 -11.63 3.02
N GLU A 387 -7.40 -10.71 2.11
CA GLU A 387 -6.44 -9.74 1.60
C GLU A 387 -6.07 -8.67 2.64
N SER A 388 -7.01 -8.26 3.51
CA SER A 388 -6.69 -7.32 4.60
C SER A 388 -5.60 -7.87 5.55
N LYS A 389 -5.58 -9.19 5.78
CA LYS A 389 -4.58 -9.85 6.65
C LYS A 389 -3.17 -9.82 6.08
N PHE A 390 -3.03 -9.69 4.76
CA PHE A 390 -1.73 -9.66 4.11
C PHE A 390 -0.86 -8.48 4.62
N MET A 391 -1.42 -7.29 4.72
CA MET A 391 -0.70 -6.10 5.19
C MET A 391 -0.75 -5.89 6.73
N GLN A 392 -1.51 -6.71 7.47
CA GLN A 392 -1.53 -6.64 8.95
C GLN A 392 -0.18 -6.99 9.60
N THR A 393 0.77 -7.57 8.84
CA THR A 393 2.16 -7.75 9.29
C THR A 393 2.80 -6.42 9.69
N VAL A 394 2.41 -5.30 9.07
CA VAL A 394 2.85 -3.96 9.43
C VAL A 394 2.42 -3.59 10.85
N TYR A 395 1.22 -4.00 11.30
CA TYR A 395 0.76 -3.79 12.68
C TYR A 395 1.71 -4.44 13.68
N ARG A 396 2.14 -5.69 13.43
CA ARG A 396 3.11 -6.37 14.29
C ARG A 396 4.44 -5.64 14.35
N GLY A 397 4.87 -5.04 13.22
CA GLY A 397 6.05 -4.18 13.15
C GLY A 397 5.91 -2.95 14.04
N TYR A 398 4.74 -2.27 13.93
CA TYR A 398 4.43 -1.08 14.70
C TYR A 398 4.29 -1.38 16.20
N GLU A 399 3.59 -2.45 16.58
CA GLU A 399 3.51 -2.93 17.96
C GLU A 399 4.89 -3.23 18.55
N ARG A 400 5.74 -3.91 17.79
CA ARG A 400 7.11 -4.23 18.21
C ARG A 400 7.92 -2.97 18.48
N MET A 401 7.83 -1.99 17.61
CA MET A 401 8.50 -0.70 17.75
C MET A 401 7.99 0.04 19.00
N MET A 402 6.67 0.24 19.12
CA MET A 402 6.09 0.98 20.24
C MET A 402 6.37 0.28 21.59
N ASN A 403 6.24 -1.04 21.66
CA ASN A 403 6.55 -1.80 22.87
C ASN A 403 8.07 -1.73 23.20
N ALA A 404 8.96 -1.68 22.23
CA ALA A 404 10.38 -1.46 22.46
C ALA A 404 10.67 -0.04 23.00
N ILE A 405 9.99 0.98 22.48
CA ILE A 405 10.08 2.36 22.97
C ILE A 405 9.56 2.46 24.41
N ILE A 406 8.39 1.89 24.68
CA ILE A 406 7.81 1.84 26.03
C ILE A 406 8.80 1.18 27.00
N LYS A 407 9.39 0.06 26.62
CA LYS A 407 10.38 -0.63 27.44
C LYS A 407 11.65 0.22 27.68
N LYS A 408 12.13 0.97 26.68
CA LYS A 408 13.26 1.90 26.82
C LYS A 408 12.97 3.05 27.78
N LEU A 409 11.74 3.50 27.84
CA LEU A 409 11.29 4.50 28.81
C LEU A 409 11.33 3.97 30.26
N ASN A 410 11.48 2.65 30.45
CA ASN A 410 11.55 2.02 31.76
C ASN A 410 10.41 2.50 32.70
N PRO A 411 9.14 2.27 32.33
CA PRO A 411 8.01 2.62 33.17
C PRO A 411 7.99 1.74 34.41
N ARG A 412 7.29 2.17 35.45
CA ARG A 412 7.15 1.42 36.70
C ARG A 412 6.24 0.20 36.53
N TYR A 413 5.21 0.33 35.68
CA TYR A 413 4.23 -0.71 35.39
C TYR A 413 4.47 -1.31 34.01
N GLU A 414 3.99 -2.53 33.79
CA GLU A 414 4.04 -3.14 32.47
C GLU A 414 2.92 -2.63 31.58
N TRP A 415 3.29 -2.17 30.39
CA TRP A 415 2.37 -1.64 29.38
C TRP A 415 2.52 -2.39 28.07
N LYS A 416 1.42 -2.45 27.33
CA LYS A 416 1.38 -3.01 26.00
C LYS A 416 0.66 -2.06 25.05
N PHE A 417 1.31 -1.76 23.93
CA PHE A 417 0.67 -1.11 22.79
C PHE A 417 0.10 -2.18 21.86
N VAL A 418 -1.12 -1.98 21.38
CA VAL A 418 -1.85 -2.85 20.45
C VAL A 418 -2.32 -2.04 19.28
N MET A 419 -2.19 -2.62 18.08
CA MET A 419 -2.68 -2.04 16.83
C MET A 419 -3.52 -3.07 16.08
N PHE A 420 -4.68 -2.66 15.58
CA PHE A 420 -5.64 -3.56 14.95
C PHE A 420 -6.58 -2.80 14.01
N GLY A 421 -7.46 -3.52 13.36
CA GLY A 421 -8.58 -3.00 12.58
C GLY A 421 -8.44 -3.20 11.08
N ASP A 422 -9.54 -3.57 10.49
CA ASP A 422 -9.76 -3.58 9.05
C ASP A 422 -11.24 -3.30 8.75
N ILE A 423 -11.51 -2.78 7.57
CA ILE A 423 -12.87 -2.37 7.16
C ILE A 423 -13.89 -3.52 7.29
N SER A 424 -13.45 -4.77 7.09
CA SER A 424 -14.36 -5.93 7.07
C SER A 424 -14.76 -6.43 8.46
N GLU A 425 -13.94 -6.17 9.48
CA GLU A 425 -14.12 -6.67 10.84
C GLU A 425 -14.56 -5.58 11.83
N ASP A 426 -14.30 -4.29 11.54
CA ASP A 426 -14.55 -3.18 12.48
C ASP A 426 -16.02 -3.07 12.91
N GLU A 427 -16.97 -3.18 11.98
CA GLU A 427 -18.40 -3.13 12.29
C GLU A 427 -18.83 -4.29 13.22
N LYS A 428 -18.34 -5.50 12.90
CA LYS A 428 -18.63 -6.69 13.73
C LYS A 428 -17.98 -6.60 15.10
N MET A 429 -16.79 -6.00 15.17
CA MET A 429 -16.08 -5.78 16.42
C MET A 429 -16.79 -4.72 17.27
N LEU A 430 -17.28 -3.66 16.64
CA LEU A 430 -18.09 -2.63 17.30
C LEU A 430 -19.35 -3.23 17.91
N ASP A 431 -20.12 -4.01 17.14
CA ASP A 431 -21.32 -4.72 17.64
C ASP A 431 -21.00 -5.66 18.80
N ARG A 432 -19.89 -6.39 18.70
CA ARG A 432 -19.41 -7.28 19.75
C ARG A 432 -19.07 -6.53 21.02
N CYS A 433 -18.35 -5.41 20.91
CA CYS A 433 -18.00 -4.56 22.04
C CYS A 433 -19.26 -3.97 22.70
N MET A 434 -20.22 -3.49 21.92
CA MET A 434 -21.49 -2.97 22.42
C MET A 434 -22.26 -4.03 23.22
N LYS A 435 -22.39 -5.24 22.67
CA LYS A 435 -23.02 -6.37 23.39
C LYS A 435 -22.23 -6.76 24.65
N GLY A 436 -20.89 -6.74 24.58
CA GLY A 436 -20.03 -6.99 25.75
C GLY A 436 -20.26 -5.98 26.86
N MET A 437 -20.35 -4.70 26.53
CA MET A 437 -20.64 -3.62 27.50
C MET A 437 -22.04 -3.74 28.08
N GLU A 438 -23.05 -4.13 27.31
CA GLU A 438 -24.41 -4.40 27.80
C GLU A 438 -24.42 -5.53 28.88
N HIS A 439 -23.51 -6.48 28.74
CA HIS A 439 -23.32 -7.57 29.71
C HIS A 439 -22.31 -7.24 30.82
N GLY A 440 -21.81 -6.00 30.88
CA GLY A 440 -20.89 -5.54 31.92
C GLY A 440 -19.43 -5.95 31.71
N ILE A 441 -19.03 -6.31 30.50
CA ILE A 441 -17.63 -6.65 30.16
C ILE A 441 -16.86 -5.34 29.90
N LEU A 442 -16.27 -4.79 30.98
CA LEU A 442 -15.55 -3.51 30.94
C LEU A 442 -14.33 -3.45 30.01
N PRO A 443 -13.51 -4.52 29.84
CA PRO A 443 -12.37 -4.47 28.91
C PRO A 443 -12.73 -4.10 27.48
N ASP A 444 -13.93 -4.41 27.02
CA ASP A 444 -14.40 -4.08 25.66
C ASP A 444 -14.55 -2.57 25.46
N THR A 445 -14.64 -1.77 26.53
CA THR A 445 -14.71 -0.30 26.47
C THR A 445 -13.44 0.30 25.87
N ILE A 446 -12.25 -0.27 26.11
CA ILE A 446 -10.98 0.21 25.54
C ILE A 446 -10.99 0.01 24.03
N ILE A 447 -11.43 -1.16 23.58
CA ILE A 447 -11.51 -1.51 22.16
C ILE A 447 -12.58 -0.65 21.47
N TYR A 448 -13.74 -0.45 22.10
CA TYR A 448 -14.81 0.41 21.61
C TYR A 448 -14.33 1.85 21.38
N ASN A 449 -13.63 2.44 22.36
CA ASN A 449 -13.07 3.78 22.20
C ASN A 449 -12.00 3.84 21.12
N ALA A 450 -11.14 2.83 21.02
CA ALA A 450 -10.15 2.76 19.96
C ALA A 450 -10.77 2.69 18.56
N LEU A 451 -11.88 1.95 18.38
CA LEU A 451 -12.65 1.91 17.13
C LEU A 451 -13.25 3.27 16.75
N LEU A 452 -13.54 4.11 17.76
CA LEU A 452 -14.00 5.50 17.54
C LEU A 452 -12.85 6.50 17.43
N ASP A 453 -11.61 6.04 17.29
CA ASP A 453 -10.39 6.87 17.25
C ASP A 453 -10.21 7.77 18.50
N ARG A 454 -10.62 7.28 19.68
CA ARG A 454 -10.53 7.97 20.97
C ARG A 454 -9.70 7.18 21.98
N SER A 455 -9.00 7.89 22.85
CA SER A 455 -8.43 7.26 24.05
C SER A 455 -9.52 7.09 25.12
N ILE A 456 -9.45 6.01 25.89
CA ILE A 456 -10.34 5.82 27.03
C ILE A 456 -10.19 6.95 28.08
N LEU A 457 -8.98 7.52 28.19
CA LEU A 457 -8.73 8.66 29.09
C LEU A 457 -9.39 9.94 28.61
N ASP A 458 -9.46 10.15 27.30
CA ASP A 458 -10.16 11.28 26.71
C ASP A 458 -11.66 11.13 26.85
N ASP A 459 -12.17 9.92 26.68
CA ASP A 459 -13.59 9.63 26.88
C ASP A 459 -14.01 9.86 28.34
N MET A 460 -13.19 9.45 29.31
CA MET A 460 -13.41 9.77 30.72
C MET A 460 -13.41 11.28 30.98
N CYS A 461 -12.43 12.01 30.46
CA CYS A 461 -12.37 13.48 30.58
C CYS A 461 -13.56 14.17 29.92
N LEU A 462 -14.00 13.69 28.76
CA LEU A 462 -15.17 14.19 28.07
C LEU A 462 -16.45 13.94 28.88
N SER A 463 -16.60 12.73 29.41
CA SER A 463 -17.73 12.36 30.25
C SER A 463 -17.82 13.23 31.51
N ASP A 464 -16.69 13.47 32.18
CA ASP A 464 -16.60 14.37 33.32
C ASP A 464 -16.95 15.82 32.94
N ALA A 465 -16.44 16.30 31.80
CA ALA A 465 -16.74 17.64 31.30
C ALA A 465 -18.23 17.80 30.97
N VAL A 466 -18.86 16.81 30.35
CA VAL A 466 -20.30 16.80 30.03
C VAL A 466 -21.12 16.80 31.32
N TYR A 467 -20.76 15.96 32.29
CA TYR A 467 -21.44 15.90 33.60
C TYR A 467 -21.34 17.21 34.34
N ASN A 468 -20.13 17.77 34.47
CA ASN A 468 -19.86 19.01 35.21
C ASN A 468 -20.43 20.26 34.50
N SER A 469 -20.67 20.21 33.21
CA SER A 469 -21.22 21.36 32.44
C SER A 469 -22.72 21.59 32.64
N GLY A 470 -23.44 20.67 33.30
CA GLY A 470 -24.89 20.70 33.45
C GLY A 470 -25.66 20.59 32.11
N ILE A 471 -25.02 20.12 31.04
CA ILE A 471 -25.69 19.88 29.75
C ILE A 471 -26.77 18.80 29.89
N LEU A 472 -26.55 17.83 30.78
CA LEU A 472 -27.48 16.73 31.04
C LEU A 472 -28.77 17.25 31.68
N ASP A 473 -28.70 18.33 32.49
CA ASP A 473 -29.88 18.96 33.09
C ASP A 473 -30.77 19.69 32.05
N LYS A 474 -30.15 20.12 30.94
CA LYS A 474 -30.81 20.82 29.83
C LYS A 474 -31.26 19.93 28.71
N ARG A 475 -30.65 18.75 28.58
CA ARG A 475 -30.97 17.74 27.55
C ARG A 475 -31.20 16.42 28.26
N ILE A 476 -32.46 16.01 28.41
CA ILE A 476 -32.79 14.68 28.88
C ILE A 476 -32.37 13.71 27.76
N PRO A 477 -31.35 12.89 27.95
CA PRO A 477 -31.03 11.84 26.97
C PRO A 477 -32.27 10.93 26.84
N LEU A 478 -32.49 10.41 25.66
CA LEU A 478 -33.44 9.30 25.48
C LEU A 478 -32.89 8.11 26.30
N VAL A 479 -33.27 8.06 27.55
CA VAL A 479 -32.91 6.97 28.44
C VAL A 479 -33.68 5.76 27.94
N SER A 480 -32.95 4.69 27.57
CA SER A 480 -33.56 3.40 27.31
C SER A 480 -34.46 3.06 28.49
N THR A 481 -35.71 2.68 28.23
CA THR A 481 -36.72 2.28 29.23
C THR A 481 -36.22 1.18 30.16
N TYR A 482 -35.09 0.54 29.85
CA TYR A 482 -34.45 -0.50 30.68
C TYR A 482 -33.66 0.06 31.84
N ASN A 483 -33.23 1.32 31.83
CA ASN A 483 -32.40 1.94 32.87
C ASN A 483 -33.12 3.00 33.73
N MET A 484 -34.43 3.13 33.62
CA MET A 484 -35.19 3.89 34.59
C MET A 484 -35.12 3.16 35.97
N LYS A 485 -34.14 3.54 36.80
CA LYS A 485 -34.29 3.36 38.22
C LYS A 485 -35.57 4.11 38.61
N GLN A 486 -36.61 3.37 38.91
CA GLN A 486 -37.79 3.91 39.55
C GLN A 486 -37.32 4.62 40.83
N GLU A 487 -37.20 5.96 40.77
CA GLU A 487 -37.17 6.72 41.99
C GLU A 487 -38.43 6.37 42.76
N SER A 488 -38.28 5.95 43.96
CA SER A 488 -39.31 5.48 44.89
C SER A 488 -40.25 6.65 45.25
N SER A 489 -41.15 6.98 44.37
CA SER A 489 -42.44 7.56 44.80
C SER A 489 -43.23 6.35 45.33
N GLY A 490 -43.56 6.32 46.59
CA GLY A 490 -44.16 5.22 47.39
C GLY A 490 -45.42 4.52 46.84
N LEU A 491 -45.42 4.22 45.55
CA LEU A 491 -46.40 3.37 44.87
C LEU A 491 -45.79 1.98 44.70
N PRO A 492 -46.57 0.92 44.95
CA PRO A 492 -46.10 -0.44 44.79
C PRO A 492 -45.60 -0.68 43.34
N PRO A 493 -44.53 -1.49 43.14
CA PRO A 493 -43.96 -1.75 41.84
C PRO A 493 -45.03 -2.32 40.91
N GLN A 494 -45.47 -1.52 39.95
CA GLN A 494 -46.16 -2.09 38.80
C GLN A 494 -45.15 -2.90 38.02
N SER A 495 -45.35 -4.20 37.97
CA SER A 495 -44.66 -5.08 37.04
C SER A 495 -44.68 -4.41 35.68
N PRO A 496 -43.56 -4.40 34.90
CA PRO A 496 -43.60 -4.03 33.48
C PRO A 496 -44.47 -5.08 32.79
N GLY A 497 -45.76 -4.87 32.88
CA GLY A 497 -46.74 -5.73 32.29
C GLY A 497 -47.05 -5.26 30.89
N ARG A 498 -46.96 -6.19 29.99
CA ARG A 498 -47.77 -6.25 28.78
C ARG A 498 -49.07 -5.48 29.01
N PRO A 499 -49.51 -4.53 28.16
CA PRO A 499 -50.79 -3.88 28.29
C PRO A 499 -51.86 -5.00 28.43
N LYS A 500 -52.64 -5.01 29.52
CA LYS A 500 -53.82 -5.86 29.58
C LYS A 500 -54.72 -5.36 28.46
N GLY A 501 -54.76 -6.10 27.37
CA GLY A 501 -55.77 -5.90 26.36
C GLY A 501 -57.10 -6.14 27.03
N ASP A 502 -58.04 -5.21 26.90
CA ASP A 502 -59.44 -5.47 27.10
C ASP A 502 -59.76 -6.73 26.35
N GLY A 503 -60.41 -7.69 26.97
CA GLY A 503 -60.61 -9.05 26.49
C GLY A 503 -61.44 -9.19 25.19
N SER A 504 -61.25 -8.34 24.20
CA SER A 504 -61.68 -8.52 22.82
C SER A 504 -60.45 -8.96 22.02
N ALA A 505 -60.19 -10.26 22.02
CA ALA A 505 -59.29 -10.88 21.10
C ALA A 505 -59.84 -10.66 19.68
N THR A 506 -59.24 -9.73 18.96
CA THR A 506 -59.32 -9.78 17.53
C THR A 506 -58.40 -10.90 17.04
N THR A 507 -58.99 -11.85 16.37
CA THR A 507 -58.44 -13.14 15.91
C THR A 507 -57.26 -13.06 14.97
N ASP A 508 -56.76 -11.86 14.61
CA ASP A 508 -55.68 -11.70 13.63
C ASP A 508 -54.25 -11.73 14.21
N GLY A 509 -54.09 -11.73 15.53
CA GLY A 509 -52.74 -11.76 16.15
C GLY A 509 -52.25 -13.14 16.56
N SER A 510 -53.13 -14.16 16.59
CA SER A 510 -52.77 -15.52 17.02
C SER A 510 -52.39 -16.45 15.86
N GLU A 511 -52.85 -16.18 14.68
CA GLU A 511 -52.51 -17.01 13.49
C GLU A 511 -51.07 -16.78 12.99
N THR A 512 -50.53 -15.58 13.12
CA THR A 512 -49.17 -15.27 12.65
C THR A 512 -48.04 -15.85 13.53
N MET A 513 -48.34 -16.27 14.75
CA MET A 513 -47.30 -16.88 15.62
C MET A 513 -47.28 -18.42 15.53
N ILE A 514 -48.32 -19.05 15.02
CA ILE A 514 -48.37 -20.51 14.92
C ILE A 514 -47.68 -21.00 13.65
N ASP A 515 -47.70 -20.20 12.58
CA ASP A 515 -47.04 -20.57 11.33
C ASP A 515 -45.51 -20.40 11.36
N GLN A 516 -44.97 -19.69 12.35
CA GLN A 516 -43.52 -19.47 12.44
C GLN A 516 -42.77 -20.54 13.25
N TYR A 517 -43.49 -21.40 14.02
CA TYR A 517 -42.88 -22.45 14.86
C TYR A 517 -43.51 -23.85 14.65
N GLY A 518 -44.31 -24.04 13.67
CA GLY A 518 -44.87 -25.33 13.26
C GLY A 518 -43.86 -26.10 12.40
N GLY A 519 -42.77 -26.55 13.01
CA GLY A 519 -41.95 -27.59 12.44
C GLY A 519 -42.74 -28.89 12.39
N THR A 520 -43.12 -29.35 11.25
CA THR A 520 -43.65 -30.70 11.04
C THR A 520 -42.56 -31.71 11.35
N ASN A 521 -42.80 -32.48 12.40
CA ASN A 521 -42.28 -33.83 12.48
C ASN A 521 -43.19 -34.69 11.56
N ASP A 522 -42.62 -35.13 10.43
CA ASP A 522 -42.82 -36.45 9.83
C ASP A 522 -41.68 -36.70 8.84
#